data_2102ea3ce0e40ce9c57e2e613c65cda6
#
_entry.id   2102ea3ce0e40ce9c57e2e613c65cda6
#
_cell.length_a   1.000
_cell.length_b   1.000
_cell.length_c   1.000
_cell.angle_alpha   90.00
_cell.angle_beta   90.00
_cell.angle_gamma   90.00
#
_symmetry.space_group_name_H-M   'P 1'
#
loop_
_entity.id
_entity.type
_entity.pdbx_description
1 polymer ?
#
loop_
_entity_poly.entity_id
_entity_poly.type
_entity_poly.pdbx_seq_one_letter_code
_entity_poly.pdbx_strand_id
1 'polypeptide(L)'
;MITTRAAVLTKLGEPLHLTDIHIDDPEPHEVRIAVTHVGLCHSDLHYITGTVPTELPVVVGHEVAGIVESVGSAVTDLRPGDHVTGALTPSCGECANCNAGRSTQCQRLDEIRRRPRPAYTLPDGTPVARLGDLGAFSEHILLRANAAVKLPEGVSTRVGCLLSCCVVTGVGAVFRGARVRPGATVAVIGCGGVGSAIIQGARLAGASAIVAIDLDEQRLRAARGYGATHTLNGATDDLAAAVVALLGDGVDYSFEAVGSARTAAAALDVVRPTGTTCLVGIAAAGTELTLPASDFFFSEKHLIGSYMGSGQAREDIAQFARLYQHGRLLLDEMVTEVIDFDQINEGFEAMKSGEVTRIVVAMPICSANPTVEEAR
;
A
#
# COMPACT_ATOMS: atom_id res chain seq x y z
N MET A 1 27.21 -7.06 -9.92
CA MET A 1 26.99 -5.69 -9.40
C MET A 1 26.75 -4.76 -10.57
N ILE A 2 25.77 -3.86 -10.47
CA ILE A 2 25.47 -2.83 -11.47
C ILE A 2 25.46 -1.45 -10.82
N THR A 3 25.69 -0.40 -11.62
CA THR A 3 25.42 0.99 -11.23
C THR A 3 24.02 1.36 -11.74
N THR A 4 23.24 2.03 -10.92
CA THR A 4 21.87 2.43 -11.23
C THR A 4 21.55 3.74 -10.53
N ARG A 5 20.62 4.50 -11.07
CA ARG A 5 20.16 5.76 -10.50
C ARG A 5 19.06 5.52 -9.48
N ALA A 6 19.13 6.22 -8.36
CA ALA A 6 18.13 6.13 -7.26
C ALA A 6 17.88 7.48 -6.61
N ALA A 7 16.72 7.61 -5.97
CA ALA A 7 16.36 8.74 -5.12
C ALA A 7 16.64 8.36 -3.66
N VAL A 8 17.72 8.91 -3.10
CA VAL A 8 18.25 8.56 -1.78
C VAL A 8 17.89 9.65 -0.78
N LEU A 9 17.29 9.25 0.34
CA LEU A 9 17.12 10.11 1.51
C LEU A 9 18.39 10.05 2.36
N THR A 10 19.09 11.18 2.47
CA THR A 10 20.33 11.30 3.25
C THR A 10 20.11 11.98 4.60
N LYS A 11 19.03 12.80 4.71
CA LYS A 11 18.66 13.48 5.93
C LYS A 11 17.14 13.65 6.02
N LEU A 12 16.58 13.42 7.21
CA LEU A 12 15.14 13.53 7.45
C LEU A 12 14.63 14.95 7.17
N GLY A 13 13.47 15.04 6.52
CA GLY A 13 12.82 16.28 6.17
C GLY A 13 13.41 17.03 4.96
N GLU A 14 14.47 16.48 4.34
CA GLU A 14 15.05 17.04 3.12
C GLU A 14 14.52 16.33 1.87
N PRO A 15 14.60 16.97 0.68
CA PRO A 15 14.27 16.33 -0.59
C PRO A 15 15.15 15.09 -0.84
N LEU A 16 14.62 14.16 -1.62
CA LEU A 16 15.36 12.99 -2.09
C LEU A 16 16.44 13.42 -3.09
N HIS A 17 17.66 12.88 -2.93
CA HIS A 17 18.76 13.14 -3.82
C HIS A 17 18.83 12.09 -4.93
N LEU A 18 18.68 12.51 -6.18
CA LEU A 18 18.89 11.65 -7.34
C LEU A 18 20.38 11.45 -7.54
N THR A 19 20.84 10.22 -7.37
CA THR A 19 22.27 9.86 -7.45
C THR A 19 22.45 8.43 -7.92
N ASP A 20 23.65 8.11 -8.38
CA ASP A 20 24.05 6.74 -8.67
C ASP A 20 24.30 5.96 -7.38
N ILE A 21 23.84 4.72 -7.39
CA ILE A 21 24.13 3.71 -6.37
C ILE A 21 24.63 2.43 -7.05
N HIS A 22 25.32 1.60 -6.28
CA HIS A 22 25.65 0.23 -6.71
C HIS A 22 24.65 -0.76 -6.13
N ILE A 23 24.11 -1.62 -6.98
CA ILE A 23 23.28 -2.75 -6.59
C ILE A 23 24.07 -4.04 -6.78
N ASP A 24 24.07 -4.89 -5.75
CA ASP A 24 24.75 -6.20 -5.78
C ASP A 24 24.06 -7.16 -6.76
N ASP A 25 24.65 -8.31 -7.03
CA ASP A 25 24.01 -9.36 -7.80
C ASP A 25 22.97 -10.09 -6.95
N PRO A 26 21.93 -10.67 -7.56
CA PRO A 26 20.92 -11.43 -6.83
C PRO A 26 21.53 -12.61 -6.05
N GLU A 27 21.18 -12.71 -4.77
CA GLU A 27 21.41 -13.93 -3.98
C GLU A 27 20.59 -15.11 -4.56
N PRO A 28 20.86 -16.37 -4.17
CA PRO A 28 20.19 -17.53 -4.78
C PRO A 28 18.65 -17.46 -4.84
N HIS A 29 18.02 -16.86 -3.85
CA HIS A 29 16.56 -16.72 -3.74
C HIS A 29 16.04 -15.30 -4.07
N GLU A 30 16.83 -14.50 -4.80
CA GLU A 30 16.45 -13.14 -5.16
C GLU A 30 16.31 -12.98 -6.67
N VAL A 31 15.63 -11.91 -7.04
CA VAL A 31 15.52 -11.43 -8.42
C VAL A 31 15.95 -9.98 -8.50
N ARG A 32 16.57 -9.59 -9.59
CA ARG A 32 16.75 -8.17 -9.95
C ARG A 32 15.63 -7.77 -10.90
N ILE A 33 15.00 -6.67 -10.58
CA ILE A 33 13.88 -6.12 -11.33
C ILE A 33 14.30 -4.76 -11.90
N ALA A 34 14.13 -4.57 -13.20
CA ALA A 34 14.13 -3.28 -13.85
C ALA A 34 12.78 -2.61 -13.53
N VAL A 35 12.80 -1.56 -12.74
CA VAL A 35 11.59 -0.87 -12.27
C VAL A 35 11.03 -0.01 -13.38
N THR A 36 9.74 -0.16 -13.66
CA THR A 36 9.04 0.62 -14.68
C THR A 36 8.12 1.67 -14.08
N HIS A 37 7.42 1.32 -13.01
CA HIS A 37 6.49 2.23 -12.34
C HIS A 37 6.53 2.07 -10.81
N VAL A 38 6.42 3.21 -10.12
CA VAL A 38 6.36 3.25 -8.65
C VAL A 38 5.27 4.23 -8.22
N GLY A 39 4.35 3.78 -7.37
CA GLY A 39 3.35 4.67 -6.75
C GLY A 39 3.96 5.50 -5.62
N LEU A 40 3.60 6.79 -5.52
CA LEU A 40 3.89 7.60 -4.35
C LEU A 40 2.86 7.31 -3.25
N CYS A 41 3.34 7.03 -2.04
CA CYS A 41 2.51 6.71 -0.89
C CYS A 41 2.78 7.66 0.29
N HIS A 42 1.73 7.97 1.07
CA HIS A 42 1.90 8.74 2.32
C HIS A 42 2.83 8.02 3.31
N SER A 43 2.94 6.70 3.25
CA SER A 43 3.90 5.96 4.07
C SER A 43 5.34 6.34 3.75
N ASP A 44 5.70 6.56 2.47
CA ASP A 44 7.03 7.05 2.11
C ASP A 44 7.29 8.43 2.71
N LEU A 45 6.28 9.30 2.70
CA LEU A 45 6.35 10.62 3.29
C LEU A 45 6.59 10.57 4.81
N HIS A 46 5.99 9.60 5.52
CA HIS A 46 6.26 9.39 6.94
C HIS A 46 7.72 9.03 7.22
N TYR A 47 8.37 8.27 6.34
CA TYR A 47 9.81 7.97 6.44
C TYR A 47 10.66 9.19 6.08
N ILE A 48 10.30 9.92 5.02
CA ILE A 48 11.03 11.15 4.60
C ILE A 48 10.99 12.19 5.71
N THR A 49 9.86 12.40 6.36
CA THR A 49 9.70 13.40 7.43
C THR A 49 10.19 12.93 8.80
N GLY A 50 10.53 11.64 8.95
CA GLY A 50 10.92 11.06 10.23
C GLY A 50 9.76 10.78 11.20
N THR A 51 8.51 10.83 10.72
CA THR A 51 7.32 10.40 11.49
C THR A 51 7.41 8.93 11.87
N VAL A 52 7.98 8.12 10.98
CA VAL A 52 8.37 6.73 11.23
C VAL A 52 9.89 6.64 11.21
N PRO A 53 10.53 6.07 12.26
CA PRO A 53 12.00 5.95 12.32
C PRO A 53 12.55 5.13 11.15
N THR A 54 13.69 5.55 10.60
CA THR A 54 14.43 4.81 9.57
C THR A 54 15.94 5.03 9.70
N GLU A 55 16.71 4.08 9.20
CA GLU A 55 18.17 4.23 9.05
C GLU A 55 18.48 5.07 7.83
N LEU A 56 19.54 5.88 7.89
CA LEU A 56 20.01 6.73 6.79
C LEU A 56 21.44 6.37 6.41
N PRO A 57 21.84 6.49 5.12
CA PRO A 57 21.00 6.85 3.97
C PRO A 57 20.04 5.71 3.58
N VAL A 58 18.89 6.04 2.96
CA VAL A 58 17.87 5.05 2.57
C VAL A 58 17.26 5.38 1.21
N VAL A 59 16.99 4.35 0.41
CA VAL A 59 16.07 4.44 -0.72
C VAL A 59 14.69 4.04 -0.23
N VAL A 60 13.74 4.98 -0.31
CA VAL A 60 12.32 4.73 0.02
C VAL A 60 11.56 4.25 -1.23
N GLY A 61 10.23 4.17 -1.17
CA GLY A 61 9.40 3.60 -2.23
C GLY A 61 9.09 2.12 -1.99
N HIS A 62 7.81 1.77 -2.09
CA HIS A 62 7.32 0.41 -1.80
C HIS A 62 6.12 -0.01 -2.65
N GLU A 63 5.60 0.86 -3.51
CA GLU A 63 4.54 0.56 -4.48
C GLU A 63 5.17 0.34 -5.86
N VAL A 64 5.67 -0.86 -6.15
CA VAL A 64 6.56 -1.08 -7.29
C VAL A 64 6.05 -2.14 -8.26
N ALA A 65 6.21 -1.87 -9.55
CA ALA A 65 6.12 -2.87 -10.59
C ALA A 65 7.24 -2.69 -11.62
N GLY A 66 7.61 -3.77 -12.29
CA GLY A 66 8.70 -3.78 -13.25
C GLY A 66 8.85 -5.10 -13.96
N ILE A 67 10.00 -5.28 -14.59
CA ILE A 67 10.32 -6.46 -15.40
C ILE A 67 11.50 -7.18 -14.75
N VAL A 68 11.39 -8.49 -14.58
CA VAL A 68 12.49 -9.31 -14.09
C VAL A 68 13.65 -9.25 -15.10
N GLU A 69 14.82 -8.82 -14.64
CA GLU A 69 16.03 -8.73 -15.47
C GLU A 69 16.94 -9.94 -15.27
N SER A 70 17.11 -10.37 -14.02
CA SER A 70 17.91 -11.54 -13.68
C SER A 70 17.38 -12.24 -12.44
N VAL A 71 17.68 -13.52 -12.32
CA VAL A 71 17.21 -14.37 -11.21
C VAL A 71 18.38 -15.10 -10.56
N GLY A 72 18.31 -15.27 -9.24
CA GLY A 72 19.24 -16.09 -8.48
C GLY A 72 19.08 -17.59 -8.78
N SER A 73 20.12 -18.36 -8.46
CA SER A 73 20.24 -19.77 -8.86
C SER A 73 19.17 -20.71 -8.29
N ALA A 74 18.49 -20.32 -7.23
CA ALA A 74 17.42 -21.12 -6.60
C ALA A 74 16.00 -20.67 -7.01
N VAL A 75 15.87 -19.66 -7.88
CA VAL A 75 14.57 -19.17 -8.37
C VAL A 75 14.11 -20.03 -9.54
N THR A 76 12.92 -20.59 -9.43
CA THR A 76 12.36 -21.54 -10.43
C THR A 76 11.05 -21.09 -11.05
N ASP A 77 10.35 -20.13 -10.44
CA ASP A 77 8.99 -19.70 -10.80
C ASP A 77 8.95 -18.34 -11.50
N LEU A 78 10.10 -17.66 -11.59
CA LEU A 78 10.28 -16.39 -12.32
C LEU A 78 11.43 -16.52 -13.32
N ARG A 79 11.36 -15.75 -14.40
CA ARG A 79 12.38 -15.68 -15.45
C ARG A 79 12.52 -14.26 -15.99
N PRO A 80 13.67 -13.90 -16.58
CA PRO A 80 13.84 -12.63 -17.28
C PRO A 80 12.70 -12.39 -18.29
N GLY A 81 12.18 -11.15 -18.29
CA GLY A 81 11.05 -10.74 -19.09
C GLY A 81 9.67 -10.87 -18.42
N ASP A 82 9.57 -11.54 -17.27
CA ASP A 82 8.30 -11.57 -16.53
C ASP A 82 7.97 -10.20 -15.94
N HIS A 83 6.73 -9.74 -16.15
CA HIS A 83 6.20 -8.53 -15.50
C HIS A 83 5.76 -8.89 -14.08
N VAL A 84 6.24 -8.12 -13.12
CA VAL A 84 6.01 -8.40 -11.70
C VAL A 84 5.67 -7.13 -10.92
N THR A 85 4.98 -7.32 -9.80
CA THR A 85 4.86 -6.31 -8.74
C THR A 85 5.52 -6.83 -7.47
N GLY A 86 6.03 -5.92 -6.63
CA GLY A 86 6.71 -6.28 -5.39
C GLY A 86 5.75 -6.32 -4.21
N ALA A 87 5.86 -7.31 -3.33
CA ALA A 87 5.16 -7.34 -2.04
C ALA A 87 6.09 -6.87 -0.92
N LEU A 88 5.63 -5.91 -0.10
CA LEU A 88 6.39 -5.36 1.04
C LEU A 88 6.70 -6.42 2.12
N THR A 89 5.95 -7.51 2.15
CA THR A 89 6.00 -8.54 3.18
C THR A 89 6.42 -9.90 2.61
N PRO A 90 7.73 -10.13 2.35
CA PRO A 90 8.22 -11.47 2.06
C PRO A 90 7.92 -12.41 3.24
N SER A 91 7.72 -13.69 2.97
CA SER A 91 7.35 -14.65 4.00
C SER A 91 8.07 -15.99 3.83
N CYS A 92 8.29 -16.72 4.93
CA CYS A 92 8.95 -18.05 4.85
C CYS A 92 8.07 -19.16 4.31
N GLY A 93 6.74 -18.97 4.33
CA GLY A 93 5.77 -19.99 3.89
C GLY A 93 5.54 -21.15 4.86
N GLU A 94 6.35 -21.32 5.93
CA GLU A 94 6.35 -22.52 6.77
C GLU A 94 6.15 -22.28 8.28
N CYS A 95 6.28 -21.04 8.77
CA CYS A 95 6.02 -20.75 10.17
C CYS A 95 4.52 -20.81 10.50
N ALA A 96 4.18 -20.82 11.80
CA ALA A 96 2.80 -20.95 12.25
C ALA A 96 1.88 -19.86 11.65
N ASN A 97 2.35 -18.62 11.57
CA ASN A 97 1.57 -17.53 10.98
C ASN A 97 1.39 -17.69 9.47
N CYS A 98 2.44 -18.10 8.73
CA CYS A 98 2.32 -18.36 7.29
C CYS A 98 1.34 -19.51 7.01
N ASN A 99 1.45 -20.62 7.74
CA ASN A 99 0.55 -21.76 7.61
C ASN A 99 -0.91 -21.43 8.00
N ALA A 100 -1.10 -20.44 8.88
CA ALA A 100 -2.43 -19.93 9.24
C ALA A 100 -2.99 -18.88 8.25
N GLY A 101 -2.32 -18.64 7.12
CA GLY A 101 -2.74 -17.65 6.12
C GLY A 101 -2.47 -16.19 6.51
N ARG A 102 -1.56 -15.95 7.47
CA ARG A 102 -1.18 -14.62 7.98
C ARG A 102 0.28 -14.32 7.66
N SER A 103 0.66 -14.38 6.39
CA SER A 103 2.05 -14.22 5.96
C SER A 103 2.61 -12.81 6.25
N THR A 104 1.76 -11.78 6.34
CA THR A 104 2.13 -10.43 6.76
C THR A 104 2.73 -10.37 8.17
N GLN A 105 2.49 -11.39 8.99
CA GLN A 105 3.02 -11.55 10.34
C GLN A 105 4.03 -12.73 10.42
N CYS A 106 4.83 -12.91 9.36
CA CYS A 106 5.83 -13.97 9.31
C CYS A 106 6.81 -13.86 10.49
N GLN A 107 6.96 -14.95 11.26
CA GLN A 107 7.83 -14.98 12.45
C GLN A 107 9.33 -15.03 12.11
N ARG A 108 9.67 -15.31 10.84
CA ARG A 108 11.05 -15.44 10.36
C ARG A 108 11.43 -14.31 9.39
N LEU A 109 10.75 -13.16 9.49
CA LEU A 109 10.95 -12.04 8.56
C LEU A 109 12.41 -11.54 8.56
N ASP A 110 13.00 -11.34 9.73
CA ASP A 110 14.38 -10.87 9.87
C ASP A 110 15.40 -11.87 9.32
N GLU A 111 15.12 -13.18 9.46
CA GLU A 111 15.96 -14.24 8.88
C GLU A 111 15.91 -14.20 7.35
N ILE A 112 14.70 -14.06 6.78
CA ILE A 112 14.50 -13.98 5.33
C ILE A 112 15.19 -12.73 4.75
N ARG A 113 15.16 -11.62 5.46
CA ARG A 113 15.74 -10.33 5.04
C ARG A 113 17.27 -10.30 5.13
N ARG A 114 17.86 -11.20 5.88
CA ARG A 114 19.31 -11.18 6.11
C ARG A 114 20.07 -11.46 4.82
N ARG A 115 21.04 -10.58 4.53
CA ARG A 115 22.00 -10.72 3.45
C ARG A 115 23.44 -10.70 4.02
N PRO A 116 24.38 -11.39 3.40
CA PRO A 116 25.79 -11.36 3.82
C PRO A 116 26.46 -10.02 3.50
N ARG A 117 25.96 -9.30 2.49
CA ARG A 117 26.45 -7.99 2.05
C ARG A 117 25.28 -7.02 1.85
N PRO A 118 25.49 -5.71 2.01
CA PRO A 118 24.48 -4.72 1.66
C PRO A 118 24.01 -4.91 0.23
N ALA A 119 22.68 -4.83 0.00
CA ALA A 119 22.13 -4.89 -1.35
C ALA A 119 22.48 -3.63 -2.14
N TYR A 120 22.49 -2.48 -1.45
CA TYR A 120 22.77 -1.16 -2.04
C TYR A 120 23.94 -0.50 -1.33
N THR A 121 24.78 0.17 -2.11
CA THR A 121 25.86 1.03 -1.59
C THR A 121 25.98 2.31 -2.42
N LEU A 122 26.41 3.40 -1.79
CA LEU A 122 26.87 4.57 -2.51
C LEU A 122 28.20 4.27 -3.23
N PRO A 123 28.65 5.11 -4.19
CA PRO A 123 29.91 4.91 -4.90
C PRO A 123 31.15 4.83 -4.00
N ASP A 124 31.09 5.42 -2.81
CA ASP A 124 32.16 5.36 -1.79
C ASP A 124 32.15 4.08 -0.93
N GLY A 125 31.19 3.18 -1.19
CA GLY A 125 30.97 1.93 -0.44
C GLY A 125 30.07 2.05 0.80
N THR A 126 29.55 3.23 1.11
CA THR A 126 28.60 3.42 2.23
C THR A 126 27.33 2.59 1.99
N PRO A 127 26.91 1.72 2.95
CA PRO A 127 25.68 0.98 2.82
C PRO A 127 24.46 1.90 2.74
N VAL A 128 23.49 1.57 1.89
CA VAL A 128 22.21 2.27 1.75
C VAL A 128 21.08 1.33 2.14
N ALA A 129 20.29 1.75 3.10
CA ALA A 129 19.11 1.01 3.54
C ALA A 129 18.01 1.02 2.45
N ARG A 130 17.09 0.07 2.54
CA ARG A 130 15.95 -0.05 1.61
C ARG A 130 14.65 -0.12 2.42
N LEU A 131 13.72 0.76 2.11
CA LEU A 131 12.41 0.69 2.77
C LEU A 131 11.74 -0.66 2.44
N GLY A 132 11.45 -1.44 3.48
CA GLY A 132 10.78 -2.73 3.37
C GLY A 132 11.49 -3.77 2.51
N ASP A 133 12.83 -3.67 2.36
CA ASP A 133 13.68 -4.42 1.43
C ASP A 133 13.37 -4.21 -0.06
N LEU A 134 12.54 -3.24 -0.38
CA LEU A 134 12.23 -2.84 -1.75
C LEU A 134 13.16 -1.71 -2.19
N GLY A 135 13.07 -0.54 -1.55
CA GLY A 135 13.84 0.64 -1.97
C GLY A 135 13.50 1.00 -3.41
N ALA A 136 12.20 1.19 -3.69
CA ALA A 136 11.69 1.15 -5.06
C ALA A 136 11.92 2.42 -5.87
N PHE A 137 12.30 3.54 -5.24
CA PHE A 137 12.70 4.74 -6.00
C PHE A 137 14.13 4.59 -6.53
N SER A 138 14.33 3.54 -7.30
CA SER A 138 15.56 3.18 -8.01
C SER A 138 15.20 2.53 -9.35
N GLU A 139 15.99 2.77 -10.39
CA GLU A 139 15.74 2.15 -11.71
C GLU A 139 15.83 0.63 -11.67
N HIS A 140 16.58 0.07 -10.71
CA HIS A 140 16.66 -1.37 -10.48
C HIS A 140 16.53 -1.67 -8.98
N ILE A 141 15.93 -2.80 -8.66
CA ILE A 141 15.83 -3.29 -7.28
C ILE A 141 16.23 -4.76 -7.18
N LEU A 142 16.66 -5.17 -5.98
CA LEU A 142 16.77 -6.58 -5.59
C LEU A 142 15.61 -6.94 -4.68
N LEU A 143 14.92 -8.02 -4.99
CA LEU A 143 13.76 -8.48 -4.26
C LEU A 143 13.84 -10.00 -4.03
N ARG A 144 13.39 -10.47 -2.87
CA ARG A 144 13.19 -11.91 -2.67
C ARG A 144 12.17 -12.42 -3.68
N ALA A 145 12.45 -13.55 -4.34
CA ALA A 145 11.58 -14.11 -5.37
C ALA A 145 10.16 -14.38 -4.85
N ASN A 146 10.01 -14.78 -3.58
CA ASN A 146 8.72 -15.01 -2.96
C ASN A 146 7.93 -13.71 -2.64
N ALA A 147 8.54 -12.55 -2.78
CA ALA A 147 7.90 -11.24 -2.70
C ALA A 147 7.65 -10.63 -4.09
N ALA A 148 8.17 -11.21 -5.16
CA ALA A 148 7.84 -10.83 -6.52
C ALA A 148 6.61 -11.61 -6.99
N VAL A 149 5.56 -10.88 -7.37
CA VAL A 149 4.29 -11.47 -7.81
C VAL A 149 4.12 -11.19 -9.29
N LYS A 150 4.03 -12.27 -10.08
CA LYS A 150 3.84 -12.16 -11.53
C LYS A 150 2.49 -11.53 -11.84
N LEU A 151 2.52 -10.48 -12.66
CA LEU A 151 1.31 -9.85 -13.17
C LEU A 151 0.72 -10.71 -14.29
N PRO A 152 -0.60 -10.89 -14.30
CA PRO A 152 -1.27 -11.53 -15.42
C PRO A 152 -1.09 -10.74 -16.71
N GLU A 153 -1.16 -11.43 -17.85
CA GLU A 153 -1.13 -10.79 -19.17
C GLU A 153 -2.24 -9.72 -19.28
N GLY A 154 -1.94 -8.56 -19.85
CA GLY A 154 -2.86 -7.43 -19.97
C GLY A 154 -2.97 -6.55 -18.71
N VAL A 155 -2.27 -6.86 -17.63
CA VAL A 155 -2.13 -5.96 -16.49
C VAL A 155 -0.85 -5.15 -16.65
N SER A 156 -0.99 -3.85 -16.93
CA SER A 156 0.15 -2.96 -17.08
C SER A 156 0.90 -2.76 -15.75
N THR A 157 2.19 -2.49 -15.82
CA THR A 157 2.99 -2.18 -14.62
C THR A 157 2.57 -0.86 -13.97
N ARG A 158 1.96 0.06 -14.74
CA ARG A 158 1.41 1.33 -14.23
C ARG A 158 0.33 1.12 -13.17
N VAL A 159 -0.60 0.21 -13.39
CA VAL A 159 -1.60 -0.15 -12.37
C VAL A 159 -1.11 -1.29 -11.47
N GLY A 160 -0.20 -2.10 -11.97
CA GLY A 160 0.43 -3.19 -11.23
C GLY A 160 1.13 -2.73 -9.96
N CYS A 161 1.75 -1.54 -9.96
CA CYS A 161 2.42 -1.00 -8.78
C CYS A 161 1.43 -0.70 -7.63
N LEU A 162 0.17 -0.37 -7.92
CA LEU A 162 -0.85 -0.13 -6.89
C LEU A 162 -1.23 -1.41 -6.13
N LEU A 163 -1.10 -2.57 -6.77
CA LEU A 163 -1.40 -3.87 -6.17
C LEU A 163 -0.47 -4.19 -4.99
N SER A 164 0.77 -3.67 -5.01
CA SER A 164 1.80 -3.96 -4.02
C SER A 164 1.53 -3.34 -2.64
N CYS A 165 0.75 -2.27 -2.56
CA CYS A 165 0.47 -1.58 -1.30
C CYS A 165 -1.02 -1.22 -1.15
N CYS A 166 -1.50 -0.15 -1.79
CA CYS A 166 -2.82 0.39 -1.47
C CYS A 166 -3.96 -0.60 -1.76
N VAL A 167 -3.87 -1.38 -2.83
CA VAL A 167 -4.90 -2.36 -3.20
C VAL A 167 -4.88 -3.58 -2.29
N VAL A 168 -3.70 -4.21 -2.09
CA VAL A 168 -3.59 -5.36 -1.18
C VAL A 168 -3.96 -4.98 0.25
N THR A 169 -3.60 -3.77 0.68
CA THR A 169 -3.93 -3.25 2.01
C THR A 169 -5.44 -3.03 2.16
N GLY A 170 -6.06 -2.27 1.25
CA GLY A 170 -7.45 -1.88 1.37
C GLY A 170 -8.43 -3.03 1.10
N VAL A 171 -8.30 -3.71 -0.03
CA VAL A 171 -9.17 -4.87 -0.35
C VAL A 171 -8.95 -6.01 0.64
N GLY A 172 -7.69 -6.26 1.03
CA GLY A 172 -7.34 -7.27 2.02
C GLY A 172 -7.90 -6.95 3.40
N ALA A 173 -7.89 -5.69 3.85
CA ALA A 173 -8.50 -5.28 5.11
C ALA A 173 -9.99 -5.66 5.17
N VAL A 174 -10.71 -5.53 4.04
CA VAL A 174 -12.12 -5.92 3.93
C VAL A 174 -12.28 -7.44 3.96
N PHE A 175 -11.52 -8.18 3.14
CA PHE A 175 -11.72 -9.62 2.94
C PHE A 175 -11.05 -10.48 4.02
N ARG A 176 -9.85 -10.12 4.46
CA ARG A 176 -9.03 -10.91 5.38
C ARG A 176 -9.05 -10.36 6.80
N GLY A 177 -8.93 -9.01 6.93
CA GLY A 177 -8.93 -8.33 8.22
C GLY A 177 -10.30 -8.38 8.88
N ALA A 178 -11.22 -7.52 8.44
CA ALA A 178 -12.55 -7.38 9.03
C ALA A 178 -13.55 -8.46 8.58
N ARG A 179 -13.30 -9.13 7.44
CA ARG A 179 -14.20 -10.18 6.89
C ARG A 179 -15.62 -9.67 6.71
N VAL A 180 -15.76 -8.57 6.02
CA VAL A 180 -17.06 -7.91 5.78
C VAL A 180 -18.03 -8.90 5.16
N ARG A 181 -19.22 -8.99 5.75
CA ARG A 181 -20.29 -9.90 5.31
C ARG A 181 -21.17 -9.25 4.25
N PRO A 182 -21.71 -10.02 3.30
CA PRO A 182 -22.73 -9.52 2.38
C PRO A 182 -23.92 -8.90 3.14
N GLY A 183 -24.42 -7.78 2.63
CA GLY A 183 -25.52 -7.04 3.25
C GLY A 183 -25.12 -6.09 4.38
N ALA A 184 -23.86 -6.10 4.83
CA ALA A 184 -23.38 -5.22 5.89
C ALA A 184 -23.31 -3.75 5.44
N THR A 185 -23.35 -2.85 6.43
CA THR A 185 -23.10 -1.42 6.27
C THR A 185 -21.64 -1.10 6.62
N VAL A 186 -20.98 -0.25 5.82
CA VAL A 186 -19.56 0.05 5.95
C VAL A 186 -19.33 1.55 5.95
N ALA A 187 -18.50 2.06 6.87
CA ALA A 187 -17.96 3.42 6.80
C ALA A 187 -16.45 3.38 6.51
N VAL A 188 -15.95 4.29 5.66
CA VAL A 188 -14.54 4.42 5.34
C VAL A 188 -14.11 5.84 5.60
N ILE A 189 -13.23 6.05 6.59
CA ILE A 189 -12.67 7.35 6.96
C ILE A 189 -11.29 7.50 6.32
N GLY A 190 -11.20 8.49 5.42
CA GLY A 190 -10.07 8.70 4.52
C GLY A 190 -10.26 7.99 3.19
N CYS A 191 -10.49 8.76 2.12
CA CYS A 191 -10.77 8.27 0.76
C CYS A 191 -9.57 8.43 -0.19
N GLY A 192 -8.33 8.39 0.35
CA GLY A 192 -7.09 8.28 -0.41
C GLY A 192 -6.94 6.91 -1.08
N GLY A 193 -5.74 6.55 -1.53
CA GLY A 193 -5.51 5.28 -2.23
C GLY A 193 -5.99 4.04 -1.48
N VAL A 194 -5.65 3.91 -0.19
CA VAL A 194 -6.10 2.77 0.65
C VAL A 194 -7.61 2.81 0.87
N GLY A 195 -8.17 3.98 1.19
CA GLY A 195 -9.62 4.12 1.40
C GLY A 195 -10.43 3.82 0.13
N SER A 196 -9.97 4.26 -1.03
CA SER A 196 -10.58 3.92 -2.33
C SER A 196 -10.57 2.42 -2.60
N ALA A 197 -9.48 1.73 -2.23
CA ALA A 197 -9.40 0.27 -2.31
C ALA A 197 -10.32 -0.43 -1.31
N ILE A 198 -10.49 0.11 -0.09
CA ILE A 198 -11.45 -0.38 0.91
C ILE A 198 -12.88 -0.24 0.38
N ILE A 199 -13.24 0.91 -0.21
CA ILE A 199 -14.58 1.14 -0.80
C ILE A 199 -14.87 0.10 -1.88
N GLN A 200 -13.92 -0.13 -2.79
CA GLN A 200 -14.06 -1.16 -3.83
C GLN A 200 -14.15 -2.57 -3.23
N GLY A 201 -13.34 -2.87 -2.21
CA GLY A 201 -13.41 -4.12 -1.47
C GLY A 201 -14.77 -4.36 -0.81
N ALA A 202 -15.33 -3.33 -0.14
CA ALA A 202 -16.65 -3.39 0.49
C ALA A 202 -17.78 -3.63 -0.54
N ARG A 203 -17.70 -2.95 -1.71
CA ARG A 203 -18.60 -3.21 -2.84
C ARG A 203 -18.51 -4.67 -3.31
N LEU A 204 -17.30 -5.19 -3.46
CA LEU A 204 -17.06 -6.58 -3.88
C LEU A 204 -17.52 -7.60 -2.83
N ALA A 205 -17.42 -7.26 -1.53
CA ALA A 205 -17.94 -8.07 -0.43
C ALA A 205 -19.48 -8.07 -0.37
N GLY A 206 -20.15 -7.22 -1.16
CA GLY A 206 -21.61 -7.13 -1.19
C GLY A 206 -22.20 -6.30 -0.04
N ALA A 207 -21.48 -5.27 0.42
CA ALA A 207 -22.02 -4.32 1.40
C ALA A 207 -23.30 -3.65 0.85
N SER A 208 -24.31 -3.50 1.71
CA SER A 208 -25.60 -2.88 1.35
C SER A 208 -25.53 -1.35 1.31
N ALA A 209 -24.67 -0.76 2.15
CA ALA A 209 -24.38 0.66 2.15
C ALA A 209 -22.89 0.89 2.45
N ILE A 210 -22.29 1.87 1.76
CA ILE A 210 -20.89 2.27 1.93
C ILE A 210 -20.87 3.79 2.08
N VAL A 211 -20.49 4.27 3.26
CA VAL A 211 -20.38 5.69 3.61
C VAL A 211 -18.90 6.07 3.48
N ALA A 212 -18.56 6.85 2.47
CA ALA A 212 -17.24 7.43 2.31
C ALA A 212 -17.15 8.75 3.06
N ILE A 213 -16.10 8.93 3.87
CA ILE A 213 -15.89 10.07 4.75
C ILE A 213 -14.50 10.65 4.49
N ASP A 214 -14.42 11.90 4.04
CA ASP A 214 -13.18 12.64 3.80
C ASP A 214 -13.41 14.14 4.00
N LEU A 215 -12.35 14.91 4.13
CA LEU A 215 -12.42 16.37 4.14
C LEU A 215 -12.46 16.96 2.73
N ASP A 216 -11.97 16.22 1.74
CA ASP A 216 -11.83 16.64 0.35
C ASP A 216 -13.03 16.18 -0.49
N GLU A 217 -13.77 17.16 -1.02
CA GLU A 217 -14.94 16.93 -1.87
C GLU A 217 -14.61 16.23 -3.20
N GLN A 218 -13.39 16.38 -3.73
CA GLN A 218 -12.96 15.68 -4.94
C GLN A 218 -12.79 14.18 -4.67
N ARG A 219 -12.17 13.83 -3.54
CA ARG A 219 -12.05 12.44 -3.10
C ARG A 219 -13.41 11.82 -2.82
N LEU A 220 -14.33 12.57 -2.22
CA LEU A 220 -15.71 12.12 -2.01
C LEU A 220 -16.45 11.88 -3.33
N ARG A 221 -16.24 12.73 -4.34
CA ARG A 221 -16.80 12.51 -5.69
C ARG A 221 -16.23 11.23 -6.33
N ALA A 222 -14.91 11.03 -6.26
CA ALA A 222 -14.25 9.84 -6.77
C ALA A 222 -14.74 8.56 -6.06
N ALA A 223 -14.94 8.61 -4.74
CA ALA A 223 -15.43 7.51 -3.93
C ALA A 223 -16.77 6.95 -4.42
N ARG A 224 -17.67 7.80 -4.95
CA ARG A 224 -18.93 7.35 -5.58
C ARG A 224 -18.67 6.46 -6.79
N GLY A 225 -17.68 6.80 -7.62
CA GLY A 225 -17.27 5.99 -8.76
C GLY A 225 -16.74 4.61 -8.33
N TYR A 226 -16.09 4.51 -7.19
CA TYR A 226 -15.59 3.25 -6.62
C TYR A 226 -16.66 2.40 -5.93
N GLY A 227 -17.86 2.97 -5.68
CA GLY A 227 -19.00 2.24 -5.13
C GLY A 227 -19.52 2.74 -3.80
N ALA A 228 -19.07 3.91 -3.31
CA ALA A 228 -19.70 4.54 -2.15
C ALA A 228 -21.14 4.91 -2.47
N THR A 229 -22.07 4.48 -1.61
CA THR A 229 -23.51 4.79 -1.73
C THR A 229 -23.83 6.16 -1.13
N HIS A 230 -23.05 6.56 -0.12
CA HIS A 230 -23.18 7.83 0.59
C HIS A 230 -21.81 8.47 0.76
N THR A 231 -21.80 9.80 0.85
CA THR A 231 -20.59 10.56 1.17
C THR A 231 -20.88 11.54 2.28
N LEU A 232 -19.94 11.71 3.21
CA LEU A 232 -19.99 12.68 4.30
C LEU A 232 -18.71 13.49 4.33
N ASN A 233 -18.83 14.81 4.51
CA ASN A 233 -17.67 15.63 4.84
C ASN A 233 -17.28 15.39 6.30
N GLY A 234 -16.03 14.96 6.53
CA GLY A 234 -15.51 14.63 7.86
C GLY A 234 -15.28 15.82 8.78
N ALA A 235 -15.55 17.04 8.32
CA ALA A 235 -15.49 18.28 9.13
C ALA A 235 -16.78 18.49 9.98
N THR A 236 -17.77 17.60 9.86
CA THR A 236 -18.98 17.67 10.69
C THR A 236 -18.65 17.51 12.17
N ASP A 237 -19.37 18.22 13.04
CA ASP A 237 -19.14 18.22 14.49
C ASP A 237 -19.49 16.87 15.14
N ASP A 238 -20.49 16.16 14.62
CA ASP A 238 -20.93 14.85 15.11
C ASP A 238 -21.09 13.88 13.93
N LEU A 239 -20.01 13.15 13.67
CA LEU A 239 -19.96 12.17 12.58
C LEU A 239 -20.86 10.96 12.84
N ALA A 240 -20.97 10.53 14.10
CA ALA A 240 -21.84 9.39 14.48
C ALA A 240 -23.32 9.74 14.24
N ALA A 241 -23.76 10.90 14.69
CA ALA A 241 -25.12 11.38 14.43
C ALA A 241 -25.41 11.52 12.92
N ALA A 242 -24.44 12.00 12.14
CA ALA A 242 -24.58 12.12 10.69
C ALA A 242 -24.72 10.75 10.01
N VAL A 243 -23.98 9.73 10.43
CA VAL A 243 -24.12 8.35 9.94
C VAL A 243 -25.47 7.76 10.30
N VAL A 244 -25.92 7.93 11.57
CA VAL A 244 -27.24 7.49 12.00
C VAL A 244 -28.37 8.18 11.22
N ALA A 245 -28.25 9.47 10.93
CA ALA A 245 -29.22 10.19 10.10
C ALA A 245 -29.32 9.66 8.67
N LEU A 246 -28.23 9.12 8.13
CA LEU A 246 -28.20 8.51 6.78
C LEU A 246 -28.77 7.09 6.75
N LEU A 247 -28.45 6.27 7.74
CA LEU A 247 -28.68 4.83 7.70
C LEU A 247 -29.72 4.33 8.71
N GLY A 248 -30.11 5.17 9.66
CA GLY A 248 -31.03 4.82 10.77
C GLY A 248 -30.33 4.19 11.98
N ASP A 249 -29.06 3.80 11.85
CA ASP A 249 -28.19 3.22 12.89
C ASP A 249 -26.71 3.49 12.55
N GLY A 250 -25.79 3.13 13.47
CA GLY A 250 -24.37 3.05 13.17
C GLY A 250 -24.06 1.94 12.17
N VAL A 251 -22.83 1.93 11.63
CA VAL A 251 -22.41 0.91 10.65
C VAL A 251 -21.98 -0.41 11.30
N ASP A 252 -22.05 -1.52 10.54
CA ASP A 252 -21.49 -2.82 10.96
C ASP A 252 -19.97 -2.81 11.02
N TYR A 253 -19.33 -2.15 10.05
CA TYR A 253 -17.89 -2.07 9.94
C TYR A 253 -17.45 -0.63 9.65
N SER A 254 -16.42 -0.18 10.35
CA SER A 254 -15.71 1.06 10.00
C SER A 254 -14.26 0.77 9.70
N PHE A 255 -13.69 1.50 8.73
CA PHE A 255 -12.28 1.43 8.36
C PHE A 255 -11.66 2.81 8.53
N GLU A 256 -10.57 2.86 9.27
CA GLU A 256 -9.76 4.05 9.45
C GLU A 256 -8.53 3.97 8.53
N ALA A 257 -8.42 4.88 7.55
CA ALA A 257 -7.38 4.87 6.52
C ALA A 257 -6.58 6.19 6.46
N VAL A 258 -6.58 6.97 7.54
CA VAL A 258 -5.84 8.25 7.67
C VAL A 258 -4.60 8.09 8.54
N GLY A 259 -4.73 7.37 9.67
CA GLY A 259 -3.64 7.13 10.62
C GLY A 259 -3.53 8.20 11.71
N SER A 260 -4.65 8.61 12.34
CA SER A 260 -4.61 9.53 13.47
C SER A 260 -5.50 9.05 14.63
N ALA A 261 -5.15 9.42 15.88
CA ALA A 261 -5.98 9.10 17.04
C ALA A 261 -7.40 9.67 16.90
N ARG A 262 -7.54 10.86 16.32
CA ARG A 262 -8.85 11.52 16.10
C ARG A 262 -9.72 10.71 15.14
N THR A 263 -9.20 10.28 14.00
CA THR A 263 -9.96 9.50 13.02
C THR A 263 -10.21 8.07 13.51
N ALA A 264 -9.29 7.50 14.31
CA ALA A 264 -9.48 6.20 14.95
C ALA A 264 -10.64 6.24 15.99
N ALA A 265 -10.72 7.30 16.80
CA ALA A 265 -11.85 7.51 17.71
C ALA A 265 -13.15 7.68 16.92
N ALA A 266 -13.17 8.54 15.91
CA ALA A 266 -14.34 8.75 15.05
C ALA A 266 -14.80 7.44 14.37
N ALA A 267 -13.86 6.58 13.95
CA ALA A 267 -14.20 5.28 13.39
C ALA A 267 -14.88 4.34 14.40
N LEU A 268 -14.49 4.41 15.67
CA LEU A 268 -15.16 3.67 16.76
C LEU A 268 -16.56 4.23 17.09
N ASP A 269 -16.73 5.56 16.99
CA ASP A 269 -17.99 6.21 17.31
C ASP A 269 -19.07 5.91 16.28
N VAL A 270 -18.75 5.81 15.00
CA VAL A 270 -19.72 5.54 13.91
C VAL A 270 -20.20 4.08 13.88
N VAL A 271 -19.53 3.17 14.59
CA VAL A 271 -19.88 1.74 14.60
C VAL A 271 -21.01 1.49 15.62
N ARG A 272 -22.04 0.74 15.21
CA ARG A 272 -23.10 0.30 16.10
C ARG A 272 -22.60 -0.68 17.16
N PRO A 273 -23.36 -0.97 18.24
CA PRO A 273 -23.03 -2.07 19.14
C PRO A 273 -22.78 -3.39 18.38
N THR A 274 -21.82 -4.18 18.84
CA THR A 274 -21.32 -5.43 18.22
C THR A 274 -20.63 -5.28 16.86
N GLY A 275 -20.45 -4.06 16.36
CA GLY A 275 -19.75 -3.81 15.11
C GLY A 275 -18.22 -3.81 15.25
N THR A 276 -17.53 -3.70 14.14
CA THR A 276 -16.07 -3.82 14.06
C THR A 276 -15.43 -2.57 13.47
N THR A 277 -14.47 -1.98 14.18
CA THR A 277 -13.56 -0.96 13.65
C THR A 277 -12.23 -1.58 13.26
N CYS A 278 -11.78 -1.30 12.05
CA CYS A 278 -10.51 -1.76 11.50
C CYS A 278 -9.56 -0.58 11.27
N LEU A 279 -8.45 -0.54 12.01
CA LEU A 279 -7.38 0.44 11.82
C LEU A 279 -6.45 -0.04 10.70
N VAL A 280 -6.31 0.77 9.66
CA VAL A 280 -5.52 0.49 8.45
C VAL A 280 -4.49 1.59 8.20
N GLY A 281 -4.81 2.83 8.56
CA GLY A 281 -3.91 3.98 8.45
C GLY A 281 -2.71 3.85 9.39
N ILE A 282 -1.53 4.28 8.93
CA ILE A 282 -0.30 4.29 9.74
C ILE A 282 -0.29 5.54 10.60
N ALA A 283 -0.41 5.36 11.91
CA ALA A 283 -0.27 6.46 12.87
C ALA A 283 1.21 6.75 13.17
N ALA A 284 1.51 7.99 13.56
CA ALA A 284 2.84 8.38 14.03
C ALA A 284 3.25 7.55 15.24
N ALA A 285 4.55 7.29 15.38
CA ALA A 285 5.09 6.57 16.54
C ALA A 285 4.71 7.28 17.85
N GLY A 286 4.24 6.52 18.83
CA GLY A 286 3.78 7.05 20.12
C GLY A 286 2.35 7.61 20.11
N THR A 287 1.62 7.53 19.00
CA THR A 287 0.18 7.87 18.99
C THR A 287 -0.59 6.90 19.87
N GLU A 288 -1.36 7.42 20.81
CA GLU A 288 -2.20 6.65 21.72
C GLU A 288 -3.69 6.85 21.38
N LEU A 289 -4.46 5.77 21.52
CA LEU A 289 -5.92 5.77 21.41
C LEU A 289 -6.52 5.51 22.79
N THR A 290 -7.26 6.48 23.31
CA THR A 290 -8.01 6.33 24.57
C THR A 290 -9.40 5.82 24.30
N LEU A 291 -9.83 4.75 24.98
CA LEU A 291 -11.16 4.16 24.86
C LEU A 291 -11.93 4.31 26.17
N PRO A 292 -13.22 4.71 26.13
CA PRO A 292 -14.09 4.66 27.29
C PRO A 292 -14.42 3.19 27.62
N ALA A 293 -13.70 2.61 28.58
CA ALA A 293 -13.74 1.17 28.85
C ALA A 293 -15.13 0.61 29.15
N SER A 294 -15.95 1.38 29.91
CA SER A 294 -17.33 0.97 30.24
C SER A 294 -18.20 0.87 28.98
N ASP A 295 -18.17 1.90 28.12
CA ASP A 295 -18.98 1.95 26.91
C ASP A 295 -18.53 0.88 25.90
N PHE A 296 -17.22 0.68 25.79
CA PHE A 296 -16.66 -0.36 24.94
C PHE A 296 -17.09 -1.76 25.41
N PHE A 297 -17.10 -2.00 26.73
CA PHE A 297 -17.55 -3.27 27.32
C PHE A 297 -19.04 -3.52 27.05
N PHE A 298 -19.92 -2.56 27.35
CA PHE A 298 -21.36 -2.76 27.21
C PHE A 298 -21.85 -2.77 25.75
N SER A 299 -21.10 -2.14 24.84
CA SER A 299 -21.45 -2.14 23.41
C SER A 299 -20.91 -3.37 22.66
N GLU A 300 -20.06 -4.18 23.28
CA GLU A 300 -19.42 -5.36 22.64
C GLU A 300 -18.76 -5.03 21.29
N LYS A 301 -18.26 -3.79 21.12
CA LYS A 301 -17.56 -3.39 19.89
C LYS A 301 -16.24 -4.13 19.73
N HIS A 302 -15.80 -4.33 18.49
CA HIS A 302 -14.53 -4.92 18.17
C HIS A 302 -13.58 -3.85 17.58
N LEU A 303 -12.32 -3.86 18.03
CA LEU A 303 -11.24 -3.06 17.45
C LEU A 303 -10.14 -3.99 16.96
N ILE A 304 -9.82 -3.90 15.68
CA ILE A 304 -8.78 -4.71 15.03
C ILE A 304 -7.81 -3.84 14.25
N GLY A 305 -6.57 -4.31 14.08
CA GLY A 305 -5.61 -3.72 13.15
C GLY A 305 -5.50 -4.56 11.88
N SER A 306 -5.22 -3.92 10.75
CA SER A 306 -4.94 -4.60 9.49
C SER A 306 -3.66 -4.06 8.87
N TYR A 307 -2.61 -4.88 8.84
CA TYR A 307 -1.33 -4.57 8.22
C TYR A 307 -1.22 -5.29 6.87
N MET A 308 -1.00 -4.53 5.78
CA MET A 308 -0.86 -5.06 4.42
C MET A 308 -1.98 -6.05 4.05
N GLY A 309 -3.23 -5.71 4.46
CA GLY A 309 -4.41 -6.51 4.18
C GLY A 309 -4.62 -7.75 5.02
N SER A 310 -3.75 -8.04 6.01
CA SER A 310 -3.87 -9.16 6.98
C SER A 310 -3.90 -10.57 6.36
N GLY A 311 -3.49 -10.71 5.09
CA GLY A 311 -3.60 -11.96 4.32
C GLY A 311 -2.26 -12.57 3.93
N GLN A 312 -2.27 -13.20 2.77
CA GLN A 312 -1.09 -13.72 2.08
C GLN A 312 -0.82 -12.84 0.86
N ALA A 313 0.10 -11.88 1.00
CA ALA A 313 0.30 -10.84 -0.01
C ALA A 313 0.45 -11.40 -1.43
N ARG A 314 1.23 -12.47 -1.63
CA ARG A 314 1.44 -13.08 -2.95
C ARG A 314 0.14 -13.60 -3.57
N GLU A 315 -0.67 -14.31 -2.80
CA GLU A 315 -1.94 -14.89 -3.25
C GLU A 315 -2.99 -13.79 -3.47
N ASP A 316 -3.07 -12.87 -2.53
CA ASP A 316 -4.07 -11.79 -2.57
C ASP A 316 -3.78 -10.82 -3.73
N ILE A 317 -2.53 -10.42 -3.97
CA ILE A 317 -2.13 -9.59 -5.12
C ILE A 317 -2.52 -10.28 -6.44
N ALA A 318 -2.20 -11.57 -6.60
CA ALA A 318 -2.55 -12.32 -7.80
C ALA A 318 -4.08 -12.43 -7.98
N GLN A 319 -4.84 -12.57 -6.89
CA GLN A 319 -6.30 -12.57 -6.92
C GLN A 319 -6.85 -11.19 -7.34
N PHE A 320 -6.32 -10.11 -6.76
CA PHE A 320 -6.78 -8.75 -7.05
C PHE A 320 -6.43 -8.30 -8.47
N ALA A 321 -5.27 -8.73 -9.00
CA ALA A 321 -4.93 -8.53 -10.40
C ALA A 321 -5.96 -9.19 -11.35
N ARG A 322 -6.43 -10.40 -11.03
CA ARG A 322 -7.52 -11.04 -11.79
C ARG A 322 -8.85 -10.29 -11.66
N LEU A 323 -9.18 -9.77 -10.47
CA LEU A 323 -10.38 -8.93 -10.30
C LEU A 323 -10.32 -7.67 -11.17
N TYR A 324 -9.14 -7.04 -11.28
CA TYR A 324 -8.93 -5.92 -12.19
C TYR A 324 -9.11 -6.34 -13.66
N GLN A 325 -8.49 -7.43 -14.12
CA GLN A 325 -8.68 -7.95 -15.48
C GLN A 325 -10.16 -8.18 -15.87
N HIS A 326 -10.96 -8.59 -14.88
CA HIS A 326 -12.41 -8.80 -15.06
C HIS A 326 -13.26 -7.53 -14.84
N GLY A 327 -12.64 -6.35 -14.77
CA GLY A 327 -13.33 -5.07 -14.56
C GLY A 327 -14.04 -4.94 -13.22
N ARG A 328 -13.63 -5.75 -12.21
CA ARG A 328 -14.23 -5.72 -10.87
C ARG A 328 -13.52 -4.76 -9.92
N LEU A 329 -12.25 -4.44 -10.20
CA LEU A 329 -11.47 -3.39 -9.57
C LEU A 329 -11.16 -2.31 -10.61
N LEU A 330 -11.28 -1.06 -10.23
CA LEU A 330 -11.09 0.13 -11.05
C LEU A 330 -9.74 0.75 -10.64
N LEU A 331 -8.64 0.25 -11.22
CA LEU A 331 -7.29 0.69 -10.83
C LEU A 331 -6.78 1.83 -11.70
N ASP A 332 -7.18 1.89 -12.97
CA ASP A 332 -6.81 3.00 -13.87
C ASP A 332 -7.35 4.33 -13.35
N GLU A 333 -8.58 4.32 -12.85
CA GLU A 333 -9.27 5.50 -12.30
C GLU A 333 -8.64 5.98 -10.98
N MET A 334 -7.86 5.12 -10.31
CA MET A 334 -7.12 5.50 -9.10
C MET A 334 -5.86 6.31 -9.44
N VAL A 335 -5.24 6.13 -10.61
CA VAL A 335 -4.06 6.88 -11.04
C VAL A 335 -4.51 8.25 -11.52
N THR A 336 -4.27 9.28 -10.73
CA THR A 336 -4.67 10.66 -11.06
C THR A 336 -3.61 11.41 -11.86
N GLU A 337 -2.37 11.00 -11.77
CA GLU A 337 -1.24 11.63 -12.46
C GLU A 337 -0.09 10.62 -12.64
N VAL A 338 0.64 10.77 -13.75
CA VAL A 338 1.90 10.07 -14.02
C VAL A 338 2.98 11.12 -14.21
N ILE A 339 4.06 11.01 -13.47
CA ILE A 339 5.20 11.95 -13.53
C ILE A 339 6.49 11.19 -13.88
N ASP A 340 7.49 11.91 -14.40
CA ASP A 340 8.81 11.36 -14.62
C ASP A 340 9.61 11.21 -13.31
N PHE A 341 10.59 10.30 -13.28
CA PHE A 341 11.40 10.04 -12.10
C PHE A 341 12.11 11.29 -11.55
N ASP A 342 12.54 12.20 -12.45
CA ASP A 342 13.18 13.45 -12.06
C ASP A 342 12.26 14.40 -11.29
N GLN A 343 10.95 14.22 -11.38
CA GLN A 343 9.91 15.03 -10.73
C GLN A 343 9.45 14.43 -9.39
N ILE A 344 10.16 13.43 -8.84
CA ILE A 344 9.71 12.71 -7.64
C ILE A 344 9.48 13.62 -6.43
N ASN A 345 10.32 14.66 -6.25
CA ASN A 345 10.19 15.60 -5.16
C ASN A 345 8.96 16.51 -5.34
N GLU A 346 8.71 16.99 -6.55
CA GLU A 346 7.49 17.74 -6.90
C GLU A 346 6.24 16.90 -6.66
N GLY A 347 6.29 15.62 -7.01
CA GLY A 347 5.20 14.67 -6.73
C GLY A 347 4.89 14.55 -5.24
N PHE A 348 5.90 14.51 -4.37
CA PHE A 348 5.70 14.50 -2.92
C PHE A 348 5.12 15.82 -2.41
N GLU A 349 5.51 16.97 -2.96
CA GLU A 349 4.92 18.26 -2.59
C GLU A 349 3.46 18.35 -3.04
N ALA A 350 3.12 17.92 -4.25
CA ALA A 350 1.73 17.85 -4.72
C ALA A 350 0.87 16.91 -3.86
N MET A 351 1.45 15.81 -3.38
CA MET A 351 0.75 14.89 -2.47
C MET A 351 0.49 15.51 -1.09
N LYS A 352 1.41 16.36 -0.57
CA LYS A 352 1.23 17.09 0.70
C LYS A 352 0.12 18.14 0.60
N SER A 353 -0.01 18.82 -0.55
CA SER A 353 -1.05 19.83 -0.76
C SER A 353 -2.46 19.22 -0.81
N GLY A 354 -2.58 17.91 -1.06
CA GLY A 354 -3.85 17.21 -1.19
C GLY A 354 -4.52 17.32 -2.57
N GLU A 355 -3.89 18.01 -3.53
CA GLU A 355 -4.45 18.25 -4.86
C GLU A 355 -4.58 16.97 -5.70
N VAL A 356 -3.77 15.94 -5.39
CA VAL A 356 -3.74 14.67 -6.10
C VAL A 356 -4.05 13.50 -5.18
N THR A 357 -4.75 12.49 -5.71
CA THR A 357 -5.11 11.29 -4.92
C THR A 357 -4.05 10.20 -5.04
N ARG A 358 -3.53 9.95 -6.24
CA ARG A 358 -2.52 8.92 -6.51
C ARG A 358 -1.64 9.31 -7.67
N ILE A 359 -0.35 9.48 -7.38
CA ILE A 359 0.69 9.74 -8.38
C ILE A 359 1.46 8.45 -8.62
N VAL A 360 1.73 8.14 -9.87
CA VAL A 360 2.64 7.08 -10.31
C VAL A 360 3.85 7.71 -10.97
N VAL A 361 5.03 7.29 -10.57
CA VAL A 361 6.30 7.68 -11.19
C VAL A 361 6.62 6.69 -12.30
N ALA A 362 6.79 7.17 -13.52
CA ALA A 362 7.33 6.41 -14.64
C ALA A 362 8.87 6.45 -14.57
N MET A 363 9.48 5.27 -14.53
CA MET A 363 10.94 5.16 -14.46
C MET A 363 11.57 5.29 -15.84
N PRO A 364 12.84 5.77 -15.97
CA PRO A 364 13.49 6.02 -17.27
C PRO A 364 13.55 4.81 -18.22
N ILE A 365 13.55 3.61 -17.69
CA ILE A 365 13.52 2.35 -18.47
C ILE A 365 12.27 2.24 -19.34
N CYS A 366 11.16 2.86 -18.96
CA CYS A 366 9.93 2.90 -19.78
C CYS A 366 10.15 3.66 -21.09
N SER A 367 10.97 4.71 -21.06
CA SER A 367 11.23 5.55 -22.24
C SER A 367 12.24 4.95 -23.23
N ALA A 368 13.07 4.00 -22.78
CA ALA A 368 14.10 3.37 -23.58
C ALA A 368 13.64 2.13 -24.38
N ASN A 369 12.45 1.56 -24.06
CA ASN A 369 11.93 0.34 -24.68
C ASN A 369 10.47 0.51 -25.11
N PRO A 370 10.20 0.73 -26.43
CA PRO A 370 8.84 1.01 -26.92
C PRO A 370 7.82 -0.12 -26.70
N THR A 371 8.26 -1.35 -26.46
CA THR A 371 7.36 -2.46 -26.09
C THR A 371 6.79 -2.33 -24.67
N VAL A 372 7.34 -1.43 -23.86
CA VAL A 372 6.84 -1.08 -22.52
C VAL A 372 5.84 0.08 -22.59
N GLU A 373 5.85 0.86 -23.68
CA GLU A 373 4.94 2.00 -23.90
C GLU A 373 3.47 1.59 -24.15
N GLU A 374 3.22 0.41 -24.74
CA GLU A 374 1.85 -0.13 -24.89
C GLU A 374 1.20 -0.51 -23.54
N ALA A 375 1.94 -0.41 -22.43
CA ALA A 375 1.47 -0.59 -21.08
C ALA A 375 1.13 0.73 -20.34
N ARG A 376 1.10 1.88 -21.08
CA ARG A 376 0.66 3.20 -20.58
C ARG A 376 -0.84 3.34 -20.45
#